data_c4825bb2f4ede5126f6260f9f794fd2f
#
_entry.id   c4825bb2f4ede5126f6260f9f794fd2f
#
_cell.length_a   1.000
_cell.length_b   1.000
_cell.length_c   1.000
_cell.angle_alpha   90.00
_cell.angle_beta   90.00
_cell.angle_gamma   90.00
#
_symmetry.space_group_name_H-M   'P 1'
#
loop_
_entity.id
_entity.type
_entity.pdbx_description
1 polymer ?
#
loop_
_entity_poly.entity_id
_entity_poly.type
_entity_poly.pdbx_seq_one_letter_code
_entity_poly.pdbx_strand_id
1 'polypeptide(L)'
;MKLKDKTMKEFLENNAYFVDFFNAYFFDGEKVLEAMNCEELDSEMNDANMDLEKHVDVIRKYNDGNLYSAFIIENQSCVDPSMVVRAAVYEYVAYERMLKKSKKNKSKEKLPMVHILVFYTGERPWNAASKLSELVEVDERFKSYFHDYKMNLIEITGNTSYNFNEEDVYNLFYICRSIYDQSIYEGTINDFGLVKSSVLKVVKTLTDVEWLDLEELEKKEKIEMCEAEKRWLEVKSKEWEAEGIRKGIEQGIEQGIEQGIEQGIEQGVELGQVLLYKTMLKNGMS
;
A
#
# COMPACT_ATOMS: atom_id res chain seq x y z
N MET A 1 1.99 10.46 -13.84
CA MET A 1 1.36 10.10 -12.54
C MET A 1 0.82 8.68 -12.67
N LYS A 2 1.21 7.78 -11.79
CA LYS A 2 0.72 6.40 -11.80
C LYS A 2 -0.79 6.40 -11.48
N LEU A 3 -1.53 5.42 -11.97
CA LEU A 3 -2.99 5.33 -11.76
C LEU A 3 -3.34 5.37 -10.26
N LYS A 4 -2.57 4.67 -9.43
CA LYS A 4 -2.75 4.63 -7.96
C LYS A 4 -2.70 6.03 -7.33
N ASP A 5 -1.73 6.86 -7.74
CA ASP A 5 -1.56 8.22 -7.19
C ASP A 5 -2.75 9.11 -7.59
N LYS A 6 -3.21 9.02 -8.85
CA LYS A 6 -4.37 9.78 -9.32
C LYS A 6 -5.64 9.39 -8.56
N THR A 7 -5.90 8.09 -8.42
CA THR A 7 -7.12 7.58 -7.76
C THR A 7 -7.15 7.98 -6.28
N MET A 8 -5.99 7.89 -5.60
CA MET A 8 -5.90 8.33 -4.20
C MET A 8 -6.07 9.84 -4.05
N LYS A 9 -5.50 10.62 -4.96
CA LYS A 9 -5.70 12.07 -4.97
C LYS A 9 -7.18 12.43 -5.10
N GLU A 10 -7.88 11.83 -6.08
CA GLU A 10 -9.33 12.03 -6.28
C GLU A 10 -10.14 11.64 -5.02
N PHE A 11 -9.76 10.55 -4.33
CA PHE A 11 -10.41 10.16 -3.08
C PHE A 11 -10.22 11.19 -1.96
N LEU A 12 -9.00 11.72 -1.82
CA LEU A 12 -8.63 12.70 -0.81
C LEU A 12 -9.09 14.14 -1.13
N GLU A 13 -9.65 14.39 -2.33
CA GLU A 13 -10.33 15.67 -2.65
C GLU A 13 -11.56 15.89 -1.78
N ASN A 14 -12.19 14.84 -1.24
CA ASN A 14 -13.25 14.96 -0.27
C ASN A 14 -12.68 15.43 1.09
N ASN A 15 -13.06 16.65 1.51
CA ASN A 15 -12.57 17.24 2.75
C ASN A 15 -12.91 16.41 4.00
N ALA A 16 -14.07 15.70 4.04
CA ALA A 16 -14.41 14.83 5.16
C ALA A 16 -13.40 13.67 5.28
N TYR A 17 -13.07 13.03 4.15
CA TYR A 17 -12.07 11.95 4.14
C TYR A 17 -10.67 12.48 4.48
N PHE A 18 -10.33 13.64 3.92
CA PHE A 18 -9.05 14.29 4.19
C PHE A 18 -8.83 14.57 5.68
N VAL A 19 -9.77 15.24 6.35
CA VAL A 19 -9.63 15.55 7.78
C VAL A 19 -9.70 14.32 8.67
N ASP A 20 -10.38 13.26 8.22
CA ASP A 20 -10.50 12.02 9.00
C ASP A 20 -9.15 11.31 9.17
N PHE A 21 -8.27 11.36 8.16
CA PHE A 21 -6.89 10.87 8.30
C PHE A 21 -6.13 11.64 9.39
N PHE A 22 -6.29 12.96 9.48
CA PHE A 22 -5.63 13.77 10.52
C PHE A 22 -6.25 13.54 11.90
N ASN A 23 -7.59 13.42 11.99
CA ASN A 23 -8.26 13.10 13.23
C ASN A 23 -7.84 11.72 13.74
N ALA A 24 -7.78 10.73 12.88
CA ALA A 24 -7.34 9.38 13.25
C ALA A 24 -5.88 9.33 13.71
N TYR A 25 -4.99 10.08 13.05
CA TYR A 25 -3.56 10.05 13.37
C TYR A 25 -3.17 10.87 14.60
N PHE A 26 -3.67 12.11 14.70
CA PHE A 26 -3.23 13.05 15.73
C PHE A 26 -4.12 13.05 16.97
N PHE A 27 -5.38 12.62 16.83
CA PHE A 27 -6.40 12.78 17.87
C PHE A 27 -7.15 11.46 18.19
N ASP A 28 -6.57 10.32 17.79
CA ASP A 28 -7.14 8.99 18.02
C ASP A 28 -8.61 8.85 17.58
N GLY A 29 -8.99 9.56 16.53
CA GLY A 29 -10.34 9.59 15.97
C GLY A 29 -11.28 10.60 16.62
N GLU A 30 -10.86 11.38 17.61
CA GLU A 30 -11.66 12.52 18.08
C GLU A 30 -11.85 13.53 16.95
N LYS A 31 -13.08 14.00 16.74
CA LYS A 31 -13.44 14.99 15.70
C LYS A 31 -12.98 16.39 16.07
N VAL A 32 -11.67 16.60 16.08
CA VAL A 32 -11.05 17.91 16.37
C VAL A 32 -11.06 18.79 15.11
N LEU A 33 -10.84 18.18 13.95
CA LEU A 33 -10.89 18.86 12.65
C LEU A 33 -12.23 18.56 11.96
N GLU A 34 -12.86 19.61 11.42
CA GLU A 34 -14.11 19.52 10.70
C GLU A 34 -13.94 19.86 9.21
N ALA A 35 -14.56 19.09 8.33
CA ALA A 35 -14.42 19.22 6.88
C ALA A 35 -14.83 20.62 6.35
N MET A 36 -15.84 21.26 7.00
CA MET A 36 -16.32 22.59 6.61
C MET A 36 -15.28 23.70 6.78
N ASN A 37 -14.29 23.48 7.63
CA ASN A 37 -13.21 24.41 7.91
C ASN A 37 -12.00 24.21 7.00
N CYS A 38 -12.05 23.22 6.09
CA CYS A 38 -11.03 22.97 5.06
C CYS A 38 -11.37 23.70 3.77
N GLU A 39 -10.40 24.45 3.28
CA GLU A 39 -10.46 25.18 2.01
C GLU A 39 -9.33 24.71 1.09
N GLU A 40 -9.55 24.78 -0.21
CA GLU A 40 -8.46 24.62 -1.17
C GLU A 40 -7.42 25.74 -0.97
N LEU A 41 -6.17 25.42 -1.23
CA LEU A 41 -5.12 26.42 -1.17
C LEU A 41 -5.30 27.39 -2.33
N ASP A 42 -5.34 28.72 -2.06
CA ASP A 42 -5.44 29.74 -3.09
C ASP A 42 -4.35 29.56 -4.15
N SER A 43 -4.74 29.67 -5.43
CA SER A 43 -3.84 29.65 -6.59
C SER A 43 -2.68 30.66 -6.53
N GLU A 44 -2.78 31.69 -5.70
CA GLU A 44 -1.69 32.65 -5.42
C GLU A 44 -0.52 32.04 -4.61
N MET A 45 -0.69 30.88 -4.00
CA MET A 45 0.41 30.12 -3.40
C MET A 45 1.19 29.30 -4.45
N ASN A 46 0.74 29.28 -5.68
CA ASN A 46 1.38 28.63 -6.83
C ASN A 46 2.39 29.55 -7.51
N ASP A 47 3.43 29.98 -6.82
CA ASP A 47 4.49 30.75 -7.44
C ASP A 47 5.44 29.87 -8.25
N ALA A 48 5.70 30.25 -9.50
CA ALA A 48 6.24 29.45 -10.61
C ALA A 48 7.63 28.81 -10.38
N ASN A 49 8.32 29.09 -9.28
CA ASN A 49 9.69 28.62 -9.05
C ASN A 49 9.86 27.42 -8.13
N MET A 50 8.83 27.02 -7.40
CA MET A 50 8.77 25.75 -6.65
C MET A 50 7.31 25.34 -6.49
N ASP A 51 6.82 24.59 -7.43
CA ASP A 51 5.44 24.12 -7.55
C ASP A 51 5.18 23.01 -6.52
N LEU A 52 4.79 23.34 -5.28
CA LEU A 52 4.42 22.36 -4.25
C LEU A 52 3.33 21.42 -4.75
N GLU A 53 2.36 21.93 -5.51
CA GLU A 53 1.29 21.11 -6.10
C GLU A 53 1.80 20.07 -7.11
N LYS A 54 3.01 20.25 -7.66
CA LYS A 54 3.66 19.22 -8.48
C LYS A 54 4.35 18.14 -7.65
N HIS A 55 4.56 18.40 -6.35
CA HIS A 55 5.37 17.55 -5.48
C HIS A 55 4.58 16.93 -4.33
N VAL A 56 3.41 17.45 -3.98
CA VAL A 56 2.52 16.90 -2.95
C VAL A 56 1.17 16.56 -3.56
N ASP A 57 0.53 15.50 -3.07
CA ASP A 57 -0.70 14.98 -3.66
C ASP A 57 -1.91 15.85 -3.31
N VAL A 58 -2.13 16.16 -2.04
CA VAL A 58 -3.28 16.97 -1.60
C VAL A 58 -2.85 17.94 -0.50
N ILE A 59 -3.22 19.20 -0.67
CA ILE A 59 -2.97 20.27 0.30
C ILE A 59 -4.26 21.03 0.60
N ARG A 60 -4.51 21.31 1.88
CA ARG A 60 -5.67 22.07 2.36
C ARG A 60 -5.23 23.12 3.36
N LYS A 61 -5.92 24.27 3.33
CA LYS A 61 -5.88 25.26 4.38
C LYS A 61 -7.02 24.97 5.36
N TYR A 62 -6.73 25.00 6.64
CA TYR A 62 -7.70 24.79 7.70
C TYR A 62 -7.87 26.07 8.52
N ASN A 63 -9.09 26.50 8.77
CA ASN A 63 -9.38 27.67 9.59
C ASN A 63 -10.76 27.53 10.27
N ASP A 64 -10.76 27.33 11.58
CA ASP A 64 -11.96 27.27 12.42
C ASP A 64 -12.11 28.54 13.31
N GLY A 65 -11.30 29.56 13.05
CA GLY A 65 -11.24 30.78 13.85
C GLY A 65 -10.26 30.72 15.03
N ASN A 66 -9.90 29.52 15.51
CA ASN A 66 -8.92 29.30 16.58
C ASN A 66 -7.61 28.72 16.05
N LEU A 67 -7.71 27.83 15.09
CA LEU A 67 -6.58 27.16 14.45
C LEU A 67 -6.52 27.56 12.97
N TYR A 68 -5.37 28.07 12.55
CA TYR A 68 -5.05 28.29 11.15
C TYR A 68 -3.82 27.46 10.80
N SER A 69 -3.99 26.48 9.94
CA SER A 69 -2.94 25.53 9.59
C SER A 69 -3.01 25.14 8.13
N ALA A 70 -1.89 24.67 7.58
CA ALA A 70 -1.85 23.96 6.30
C ALA A 70 -1.66 22.48 6.56
N PHE A 71 -2.52 21.66 5.97
CA PHE A 71 -2.47 20.21 6.04
C PHE A 71 -2.10 19.64 4.68
N ILE A 72 -1.19 18.68 4.65
CA ILE A 72 -0.66 18.06 3.43
C ILE A 72 -0.71 16.55 3.62
N ILE A 73 -1.31 15.83 2.65
CA ILE A 73 -1.17 14.38 2.55
C ILE A 73 -0.33 14.07 1.33
N GLU A 74 0.70 13.26 1.54
CA GLU A 74 1.54 12.67 0.51
C GLU A 74 1.25 11.17 0.42
N ASN A 75 0.73 10.72 -0.71
CA ASN A 75 0.45 9.30 -0.92
C ASN A 75 1.67 8.59 -1.49
N GLN A 76 2.08 7.51 -0.83
CA GLN A 76 3.21 6.69 -1.25
C GLN A 76 2.77 5.24 -1.48
N SER A 77 2.95 4.73 -2.68
CA SER A 77 2.68 3.32 -3.02
C SER A 77 3.91 2.42 -2.95
N CYS A 78 5.10 3.00 -2.80
CA CYS A 78 6.37 2.29 -2.68
C CYS A 78 7.18 2.93 -1.55
N VAL A 79 8.02 2.12 -0.88
CA VAL A 79 8.96 2.63 0.11
C VAL A 79 9.97 3.56 -0.56
N ASP A 80 10.06 4.80 -0.10
CA ASP A 80 11.04 5.79 -0.53
C ASP A 80 11.97 6.11 0.66
N PRO A 81 13.24 5.67 0.60
CA PRO A 81 14.20 5.93 1.69
C PRO A 81 14.45 7.43 1.95
N SER A 82 14.14 8.30 0.98
CA SER A 82 14.30 9.74 1.12
C SER A 82 13.07 10.47 1.66
N MET A 83 11.98 9.75 1.95
CA MET A 83 10.67 10.36 2.25
C MET A 83 10.70 11.28 3.47
N VAL A 84 11.46 10.94 4.51
CA VAL A 84 11.61 11.81 5.69
C VAL A 84 12.23 13.16 5.33
N VAL A 85 13.20 13.18 4.40
CA VAL A 85 13.82 14.41 3.90
C VAL A 85 12.84 15.18 3.01
N ARG A 86 12.11 14.48 2.14
CA ARG A 86 11.09 15.09 1.28
C ARG A 86 9.99 15.76 2.10
N ALA A 87 9.47 15.08 3.12
CA ALA A 87 8.46 15.63 4.02
C ALA A 87 8.97 16.91 4.72
N ALA A 88 10.20 16.89 5.25
CA ALA A 88 10.82 18.06 5.84
C ALA A 88 10.94 19.23 4.83
N VAL A 89 11.39 18.93 3.60
CA VAL A 89 11.50 19.95 2.54
C VAL A 89 10.14 20.55 2.21
N TYR A 90 9.09 19.75 2.10
CA TYR A 90 7.74 20.24 1.81
C TYR A 90 7.24 21.19 2.90
N GLU A 91 7.46 20.84 4.18
CA GLU A 91 7.12 21.70 5.31
C GLU A 91 7.85 23.05 5.24
N TYR A 92 9.17 23.03 5.05
CA TYR A 92 9.96 24.27 4.97
C TYR A 92 9.62 25.11 3.74
N VAL A 93 9.35 24.51 2.60
CA VAL A 93 8.89 25.23 1.40
C VAL A 93 7.53 25.87 1.63
N ALA A 94 6.61 25.22 2.33
CA ALA A 94 5.34 25.84 2.72
C ALA A 94 5.55 27.07 3.60
N TYR A 95 6.41 26.99 4.62
CA TYR A 95 6.76 28.14 5.45
C TYR A 95 7.44 29.27 4.66
N GLU A 96 8.35 28.95 3.75
CA GLU A 96 9.01 29.97 2.91
C GLU A 96 8.00 30.77 2.08
N ARG A 97 7.01 30.09 1.50
CA ARG A 97 5.93 30.74 0.74
C ARG A 97 5.06 31.63 1.60
N MET A 98 4.66 31.14 2.76
CA MET A 98 3.89 31.93 3.74
C MET A 98 4.66 33.19 4.15
N LEU A 99 5.98 33.08 4.36
CA LEU A 99 6.84 34.22 4.66
C LEU A 99 6.89 35.22 3.50
N LYS A 100 7.01 34.77 2.26
CA LYS A 100 7.00 35.65 1.07
C LYS A 100 5.67 36.41 0.95
N LYS A 101 4.53 35.72 1.16
CA LYS A 101 3.18 36.33 1.17
C LYS A 101 3.03 37.32 2.32
N SER A 102 3.45 36.97 3.54
CA SER A 102 3.40 37.82 4.72
C SER A 102 4.20 39.12 4.51
N LYS A 103 5.42 39.02 3.96
CA LYS A 103 6.24 40.20 3.62
C LYS A 103 5.58 41.09 2.59
N LYS A 104 4.99 40.51 1.52
CA LYS A 104 4.26 41.26 0.47
C LYS A 104 3.07 42.03 1.06
N ASN A 105 2.33 41.38 1.98
CA ASN A 105 1.15 41.96 2.62
C ASN A 105 1.47 42.82 3.88
N LYS A 106 2.75 42.94 4.25
CA LYS A 106 3.22 43.63 5.46
C LYS A 106 2.56 43.12 6.76
N SER A 107 2.13 41.84 6.76
CA SER A 107 1.54 41.20 7.93
C SER A 107 2.62 40.98 9.00
N LYS A 108 2.26 41.21 10.26
CA LYS A 108 3.08 40.91 11.46
C LYS A 108 2.56 39.65 12.20
N GLU A 109 1.56 38.99 11.66
CA GLU A 109 0.98 37.78 12.26
C GLU A 109 1.96 36.62 12.22
N LYS A 110 1.85 35.72 13.18
CA LYS A 110 2.59 34.48 13.18
C LYS A 110 2.11 33.60 11.98
N LEU A 111 3.04 32.85 11.44
CA LEU A 111 2.68 31.88 10.40
C LEU A 111 1.84 30.73 11.00
N PRO A 112 0.87 30.23 10.27
CA PRO A 112 0.16 29.02 10.66
C PRO A 112 1.11 27.81 10.66
N MET A 113 0.77 26.80 11.45
CA MET A 113 1.51 25.54 11.45
C MET A 113 1.28 24.79 10.13
N VAL A 114 2.29 24.05 9.71
CA VAL A 114 2.20 23.11 8.59
C VAL A 114 2.25 21.70 9.15
N HIS A 115 1.31 20.85 8.74
CA HIS A 115 1.25 19.45 9.12
C HIS A 115 1.33 18.59 7.87
N ILE A 116 2.32 17.71 7.84
CA ILE A 116 2.48 16.75 6.75
C ILE A 116 2.20 15.35 7.28
N LEU A 117 1.35 14.62 6.58
CA LEU A 117 1.02 13.24 6.83
C LEU A 117 1.35 12.42 5.59
N VAL A 118 2.25 11.47 5.72
CA VAL A 118 2.55 10.50 4.66
C VAL A 118 1.59 9.33 4.80
N PHE A 119 0.81 9.06 3.76
CA PHE A 119 -0.07 7.92 3.68
C PHE A 119 0.57 6.85 2.79
N TYR A 120 1.03 5.78 3.41
CA TYR A 120 1.67 4.66 2.72
C TYR A 120 0.66 3.56 2.40
N THR A 121 0.48 3.32 1.12
CA THR A 121 -0.49 2.35 0.56
C THR A 121 0.19 1.11 -0.03
N GLY A 122 1.48 0.89 0.26
CA GLY A 122 2.22 -0.26 -0.26
C GLY A 122 1.83 -1.58 0.42
N GLU A 123 2.02 -2.67 -0.32
CA GLU A 123 1.72 -4.04 0.11
C GLU A 123 2.66 -4.55 1.22
N ARG A 124 3.86 -4.00 1.32
CA ARG A 124 4.86 -4.40 2.32
C ARG A 124 4.96 -3.34 3.40
N PRO A 125 5.20 -3.72 4.67
CA PRO A 125 5.39 -2.74 5.74
C PRO A 125 6.49 -1.72 5.40
N TRP A 126 6.30 -0.49 5.91
CA TRP A 126 7.32 0.55 5.78
C TRP A 126 8.60 0.15 6.51
N ASN A 127 9.71 0.08 5.80
CA ASN A 127 11.00 -0.34 6.32
C ASN A 127 12.13 0.67 6.07
N ALA A 128 11.78 1.92 5.72
CA ALA A 128 12.73 3.00 5.58
C ALA A 128 12.70 3.92 6.82
N ALA A 129 13.64 4.85 6.88
CA ALA A 129 13.73 5.83 7.94
C ALA A 129 12.44 6.64 8.10
N SER A 130 12.02 6.83 9.34
CA SER A 130 10.92 7.71 9.75
C SER A 130 11.39 8.97 10.47
N LYS A 131 12.69 9.01 10.82
CA LYS A 131 13.37 10.15 11.45
C LYS A 131 14.65 10.48 10.71
N LEU A 132 15.02 11.74 10.71
CA LEU A 132 16.24 12.20 10.06
C LEU A 132 17.50 11.59 10.70
N SER A 133 17.48 11.37 12.02
CA SER A 133 18.56 10.71 12.76
C SER A 133 18.83 9.26 12.33
N GLU A 134 17.91 8.63 11.64
CA GLU A 134 18.09 7.27 11.08
C GLU A 134 18.84 7.29 9.73
N LEU A 135 18.97 8.47 9.10
CA LEU A 135 19.65 8.67 7.82
C LEU A 135 21.02 9.36 7.98
N VAL A 136 21.23 10.10 9.07
CA VAL A 136 22.40 10.95 9.28
C VAL A 136 23.24 10.39 10.42
N GLU A 137 24.54 10.25 10.19
CA GLU A 137 25.48 9.95 11.26
C GLU A 137 25.63 11.19 12.16
N VAL A 138 24.98 11.15 13.33
CA VAL A 138 24.98 12.24 14.29
C VAL A 138 26.20 12.13 15.21
N ASP A 139 27.17 13.03 15.05
CA ASP A 139 28.34 13.11 15.95
C ASP A 139 27.89 13.51 17.37
N GLU A 140 28.29 12.74 18.39
CA GLU A 140 27.88 12.93 19.79
C GLU A 140 28.18 14.34 20.31
N ARG A 141 29.23 15.01 19.80
CA ARG A 141 29.59 16.40 20.16
C ARG A 141 28.53 17.42 19.71
N PHE A 142 27.77 17.12 18.66
CA PHE A 142 26.75 17.99 18.07
C PHE A 142 25.33 17.53 18.31
N LYS A 143 25.14 16.41 19.01
CA LYS A 143 23.82 15.78 19.23
C LYS A 143 22.81 16.72 19.86
N SER A 144 23.21 17.58 20.80
CA SER A 144 22.33 18.58 21.41
C SER A 144 21.93 19.71 20.48
N TYR A 145 22.58 19.87 19.35
CA TYR A 145 22.28 20.87 18.32
C TYR A 145 21.59 20.26 17.09
N PHE A 146 21.45 18.94 17.05
CA PHE A 146 20.79 18.26 15.95
C PHE A 146 19.27 18.36 16.10
N HIS A 147 18.60 18.91 15.09
CA HIS A 147 17.15 18.96 15.03
C HIS A 147 16.63 17.75 14.27
N ASP A 148 16.17 16.75 15.01
CA ASP A 148 15.67 15.51 14.42
C ASP A 148 14.26 15.71 13.88
N TYR A 149 14.11 15.67 12.58
CA TYR A 149 12.80 15.70 11.93
C TYR A 149 12.16 14.32 12.00
N LYS A 150 10.93 14.25 12.51
CA LYS A 150 10.12 13.04 12.55
C LYS A 150 8.98 13.17 11.54
N MET A 151 8.92 12.23 10.60
CA MET A 151 7.83 12.12 9.65
C MET A 151 6.59 11.54 10.31
N ASN A 152 5.41 12.09 10.03
CA ASN A 152 4.13 11.49 10.40
C ASN A 152 3.73 10.49 9.30
N LEU A 153 3.50 9.24 9.68
CA LEU A 153 3.26 8.15 8.76
C LEU A 153 2.02 7.36 9.17
N ILE A 154 1.05 7.26 8.27
CA ILE A 154 -0.01 6.24 8.30
C ILE A 154 0.36 5.19 7.27
N GLU A 155 0.39 3.92 7.66
CA GLU A 155 0.61 2.80 6.76
C GLU A 155 -0.52 1.78 6.84
N ILE A 156 -0.97 1.29 5.68
CA ILE A 156 -2.02 0.28 5.61
C ILE A 156 -1.55 -1.03 6.23
N THR A 157 -0.33 -1.45 5.93
CA THR A 157 0.25 -2.74 6.33
C THR A 157 0.85 -2.78 7.73
N GLY A 158 0.87 -1.64 8.44
CA GLY A 158 1.38 -1.57 9.81
C GLY A 158 0.42 -2.17 10.84
N ASN A 159 0.96 -2.43 12.04
CA ASN A 159 0.17 -2.98 13.17
C ASN A 159 -0.66 -1.93 13.92
N THR A 160 -0.52 -0.64 13.58
CA THR A 160 -1.26 0.43 14.25
C THR A 160 -2.71 0.43 13.78
N SER A 161 -3.65 0.40 14.73
CA SER A 161 -5.06 0.63 14.45
C SER A 161 -5.35 2.12 14.47
N TYR A 162 -6.25 2.57 13.58
CA TYR A 162 -6.68 3.95 13.48
C TYR A 162 -8.20 4.03 13.62
N ASN A 163 -8.68 4.98 14.40
CA ASN A 163 -10.10 5.21 14.62
C ASN A 163 -10.62 6.22 13.58
N PHE A 164 -11.06 5.72 12.42
CA PHE A 164 -11.69 6.55 11.40
C PHE A 164 -13.16 6.79 11.72
N ASN A 165 -13.66 8.00 11.44
CA ASN A 165 -15.06 8.39 11.64
C ASN A 165 -15.89 8.22 10.36
N GLU A 166 -15.24 8.34 9.20
CA GLU A 166 -15.88 8.20 7.91
C GLU A 166 -15.84 6.73 7.49
N GLU A 167 -17.04 6.13 7.31
CA GLU A 167 -17.17 4.72 6.93
C GLU A 167 -16.39 4.39 5.65
N ASP A 168 -16.37 5.31 4.69
CA ASP A 168 -15.66 5.13 3.42
C ASP A 168 -14.14 5.09 3.61
N VAL A 169 -13.58 5.89 4.54
CA VAL A 169 -12.15 5.87 4.88
C VAL A 169 -11.80 4.61 5.65
N TYR A 170 -12.64 4.22 6.62
CA TYR A 170 -12.51 2.97 7.35
C TYR A 170 -12.49 1.78 6.39
N ASN A 171 -13.49 1.69 5.51
CA ASN A 171 -13.61 0.61 4.55
C ASN A 171 -12.41 0.56 3.59
N LEU A 172 -12.02 1.70 3.02
CA LEU A 172 -10.82 1.76 2.17
C LEU A 172 -9.60 1.21 2.88
N PHE A 173 -9.33 1.71 4.09
CA PHE A 173 -8.12 1.38 4.84
C PHE A 173 -8.08 -0.08 5.26
N TYR A 174 -9.15 -0.56 5.91
CA TYR A 174 -9.17 -1.89 6.50
C TYR A 174 -9.43 -3.00 5.47
N ILE A 175 -10.15 -2.74 4.38
CA ILE A 175 -10.25 -3.70 3.28
C ILE A 175 -8.88 -3.87 2.60
N CYS A 176 -8.18 -2.78 2.28
CA CYS A 176 -6.82 -2.89 1.73
C CYS A 176 -5.87 -3.64 2.67
N ARG A 177 -5.93 -3.35 3.98
CA ARG A 177 -5.13 -4.06 4.99
C ARG A 177 -5.43 -5.55 5.00
N SER A 178 -6.70 -5.94 5.07
CA SER A 178 -7.09 -7.34 5.12
C SER A 178 -6.79 -8.12 3.83
N ILE A 179 -6.70 -7.42 2.68
CA ILE A 179 -6.21 -8.01 1.44
C ILE A 179 -4.70 -8.26 1.53
N TYR A 180 -3.92 -7.29 2.00
CA TYR A 180 -2.46 -7.41 2.08
C TYR A 180 -1.97 -8.44 3.11
N ASP A 181 -2.64 -8.55 4.25
CA ASP A 181 -2.34 -9.54 5.29
C ASP A 181 -3.09 -10.88 5.10
N GLN A 182 -3.91 -10.98 4.04
CA GLN A 182 -4.71 -12.13 3.67
C GLN A 182 -5.84 -12.50 4.66
N SER A 183 -6.07 -11.71 5.71
CA SER A 183 -7.13 -11.97 6.70
C SER A 183 -8.54 -11.86 6.10
N ILE A 184 -8.67 -11.17 4.95
CA ILE A 184 -9.93 -11.08 4.21
C ILE A 184 -10.47 -12.47 3.82
N TYR A 185 -9.57 -13.41 3.57
CA TYR A 185 -9.91 -14.80 3.20
C TYR A 185 -10.18 -15.71 4.42
N GLU A 186 -9.96 -15.19 5.62
CA GLU A 186 -10.19 -15.89 6.90
C GLU A 186 -11.48 -15.45 7.58
N GLY A 187 -12.33 -14.67 6.89
CA GLY A 187 -13.65 -14.26 7.35
C GLY A 187 -13.79 -12.79 7.74
N THR A 188 -12.70 -12.00 7.75
CA THR A 188 -12.72 -10.54 8.05
C THR A 188 -13.61 -9.77 7.07
N ILE A 189 -13.85 -10.31 5.88
CA ILE A 189 -14.74 -9.72 4.87
C ILE A 189 -16.16 -9.50 5.38
N ASN A 190 -16.62 -10.32 6.33
CA ASN A 190 -17.96 -10.23 6.91
C ASN A 190 -18.15 -8.97 7.76
N ASP A 191 -17.07 -8.33 8.18
CA ASP A 191 -17.10 -7.14 9.04
C ASP A 191 -17.43 -5.87 8.25
N PHE A 192 -17.34 -5.91 6.91
CA PHE A 192 -17.51 -4.72 6.06
C PHE A 192 -18.93 -4.51 5.52
N GLY A 193 -19.76 -5.56 5.39
CA GLY A 193 -21.14 -5.46 4.89
C GLY A 193 -21.24 -4.84 3.50
N LEU A 194 -22.12 -3.81 3.37
CA LEU A 194 -22.35 -3.06 2.13
C LEU A 194 -21.37 -1.92 1.95
N VAL A 195 -20.47 -2.03 0.99
CA VAL A 195 -19.44 -1.02 0.69
C VAL A 195 -19.76 -0.30 -0.61
N LYS A 196 -19.53 1.02 -0.65
CA LYS A 196 -19.72 1.82 -1.86
C LYS A 196 -18.78 1.38 -2.98
N SER A 197 -19.32 1.27 -4.18
CA SER A 197 -18.54 0.90 -5.37
C SER A 197 -17.41 1.90 -5.67
N SER A 198 -17.59 3.19 -5.34
CA SER A 198 -16.53 4.20 -5.45
C SER A 198 -15.33 3.88 -4.56
N VAL A 199 -15.55 3.41 -3.32
CA VAL A 199 -14.48 2.97 -2.40
C VAL A 199 -13.81 1.72 -2.94
N LEU A 200 -14.60 0.73 -3.38
CA LEU A 200 -14.07 -0.53 -3.93
C LEU A 200 -13.26 -0.33 -5.23
N LYS A 201 -13.55 0.69 -6.03
CA LYS A 201 -12.71 1.07 -7.17
C LYS A 201 -11.33 1.55 -6.71
N VAL A 202 -11.25 2.31 -5.62
CA VAL A 202 -9.97 2.72 -5.03
C VAL A 202 -9.24 1.51 -4.47
N VAL A 203 -9.91 0.64 -3.70
CA VAL A 203 -9.36 -0.62 -3.19
C VAL A 203 -8.77 -1.44 -4.33
N LYS A 204 -9.54 -1.70 -5.39
CA LYS A 204 -9.07 -2.45 -6.57
C LYS A 204 -7.82 -1.81 -7.19
N THR A 205 -7.81 -0.49 -7.32
CA THR A 205 -6.67 0.22 -7.90
C THR A 205 -5.42 0.10 -7.02
N LEU A 206 -5.57 0.14 -5.70
CA LEU A 206 -4.44 0.06 -4.76
C LEU A 206 -3.88 -1.36 -4.63
N THR A 207 -4.77 -2.36 -4.53
CA THR A 207 -4.42 -3.74 -4.20
C THR A 207 -4.27 -4.64 -5.42
N ASP A 208 -4.77 -4.20 -6.58
CA ASP A 208 -4.77 -4.95 -7.84
C ASP A 208 -5.52 -6.31 -7.76
N VAL A 209 -6.49 -6.43 -6.83
CA VAL A 209 -7.27 -7.66 -6.67
C VAL A 209 -8.14 -7.93 -7.89
N GLU A 210 -8.12 -9.18 -8.36
CA GLU A 210 -8.85 -9.59 -9.56
C GLU A 210 -10.34 -9.82 -9.32
N TRP A 211 -10.73 -10.17 -8.09
CA TRP A 211 -12.11 -10.53 -7.76
C TRP A 211 -13.09 -9.35 -7.66
N LEU A 212 -12.60 -8.10 -7.63
CA LEU A 212 -13.43 -6.91 -7.79
C LEU A 212 -13.63 -6.63 -9.29
N ASP A 213 -14.82 -6.90 -9.80
CA ASP A 213 -15.16 -6.66 -11.19
C ASP A 213 -15.55 -5.18 -11.42
N LEU A 214 -14.80 -4.49 -12.29
CA LEU A 214 -15.05 -3.09 -12.62
C LEU A 214 -16.43 -2.88 -13.26
N GLU A 215 -16.92 -3.80 -14.10
CA GLU A 215 -18.25 -3.66 -14.71
C GLU A 215 -19.36 -3.74 -13.67
N GLU A 216 -19.20 -4.58 -12.65
CA GLU A 216 -20.15 -4.64 -11.54
C GLU A 216 -20.08 -3.37 -10.68
N LEU A 217 -18.88 -2.87 -10.40
CA LEU A 217 -18.66 -1.63 -9.66
C LEU A 217 -19.24 -0.39 -10.40
N GLU A 218 -19.44 -0.45 -11.71
CA GLU A 218 -20.08 0.60 -12.48
C GLU A 218 -21.62 0.50 -12.45
N LYS A 219 -22.15 -0.70 -12.32
CA LYS A 219 -23.61 -0.96 -12.37
C LYS A 219 -24.31 -0.82 -11.02
N LYS A 220 -23.60 -1.03 -9.92
CA LYS A 220 -24.14 -1.01 -8.56
C LYS A 220 -23.52 0.15 -7.75
N GLU A 221 -24.35 0.84 -6.96
CA GLU A 221 -23.88 1.89 -6.06
C GLU A 221 -23.11 1.31 -4.87
N LYS A 222 -23.58 0.17 -4.35
CA LYS A 222 -22.97 -0.55 -3.23
C LYS A 222 -22.89 -2.04 -3.54
N ILE A 223 -21.90 -2.70 -2.96
CA ILE A 223 -21.68 -4.15 -3.09
C ILE A 223 -21.61 -4.76 -1.70
N GLU A 224 -22.31 -5.89 -1.55
CA GLU A 224 -22.20 -6.75 -0.37
C GLU A 224 -20.90 -7.55 -0.44
N MET A 225 -20.02 -7.32 0.52
CA MET A 225 -18.67 -7.90 0.50
C MET A 225 -18.69 -9.44 0.59
N CYS A 226 -19.58 -10.02 1.39
CA CYS A 226 -19.72 -11.47 1.48
C CYS A 226 -20.14 -12.13 0.15
N GLU A 227 -20.95 -11.47 -0.67
CA GLU A 227 -21.31 -11.97 -1.99
C GLU A 227 -20.16 -11.86 -2.98
N ALA A 228 -19.35 -10.81 -2.88
CA ALA A 228 -18.13 -10.65 -3.67
C ALA A 228 -17.12 -11.75 -3.36
N GLU A 229 -16.92 -12.06 -2.07
CA GLU A 229 -16.06 -13.18 -1.64
C GLU A 229 -16.51 -14.52 -2.17
N LYS A 230 -17.80 -14.85 -2.03
CA LYS A 230 -18.34 -16.14 -2.51
C LYS A 230 -18.08 -16.34 -4.00
N ARG A 231 -18.32 -15.31 -4.80
CA ARG A 231 -18.02 -15.35 -6.25
C ARG A 231 -16.54 -15.53 -6.53
N TRP A 232 -15.69 -14.84 -5.76
CA TRP A 232 -14.25 -15.00 -5.89
C TRP A 232 -13.79 -16.42 -5.53
N LEU A 233 -14.28 -16.98 -4.40
CA LEU A 233 -13.99 -18.37 -4.01
C LEU A 233 -14.42 -19.37 -5.07
N GLU A 234 -15.57 -19.15 -5.72
CA GLU A 234 -16.03 -19.99 -6.84
C GLU A 234 -15.07 -19.93 -8.04
N VAL A 235 -14.53 -18.78 -8.36
CA VAL A 235 -13.55 -18.62 -9.44
C VAL A 235 -12.21 -19.22 -9.05
N LYS A 236 -11.71 -18.89 -7.85
CA LYS A 236 -10.40 -19.38 -7.38
C LYS A 236 -10.37 -20.88 -7.11
N SER A 237 -11.45 -21.47 -6.62
CA SER A 237 -11.52 -22.93 -6.44
C SER A 237 -11.28 -23.68 -7.76
N LYS A 238 -11.86 -23.18 -8.87
CA LYS A 238 -11.64 -23.76 -10.21
C LYS A 238 -10.18 -23.58 -10.68
N GLU A 239 -9.58 -22.41 -10.42
CA GLU A 239 -8.18 -22.17 -10.75
C GLU A 239 -7.23 -23.07 -9.94
N TRP A 240 -7.47 -23.19 -8.63
CA TRP A 240 -6.68 -24.05 -7.74
C TRP A 240 -6.83 -25.53 -8.10
N GLU A 241 -8.04 -25.97 -8.45
CA GLU A 241 -8.27 -27.34 -8.95
C GLU A 241 -7.47 -27.58 -10.23
N ALA A 242 -7.53 -26.67 -11.19
CA ALA A 242 -6.78 -26.80 -12.45
C ALA A 242 -5.26 -26.78 -12.22
N GLU A 243 -4.77 -25.92 -11.31
CA GLU A 243 -3.35 -25.87 -10.94
C GLU A 243 -2.91 -27.12 -10.19
N GLY A 244 -3.75 -27.64 -9.28
CA GLY A 244 -3.50 -28.90 -8.58
C GLY A 244 -3.39 -30.09 -9.53
N ILE A 245 -4.29 -30.18 -10.50
CA ILE A 245 -4.24 -31.21 -11.56
C ILE A 245 -2.96 -31.08 -12.38
N ARG A 246 -2.59 -29.85 -12.81
CA ARG A 246 -1.37 -29.61 -13.57
C ARG A 246 -0.12 -30.02 -12.80
N LYS A 247 0.00 -29.61 -11.54
CA LYS A 247 1.13 -30.00 -10.67
C LYS A 247 1.19 -31.49 -10.40
N GLY A 248 0.01 -32.13 -10.20
CA GLY A 248 -0.08 -33.57 -10.03
C GLY A 248 0.38 -34.35 -11.28
N ILE A 249 0.00 -33.89 -12.48
CA ILE A 249 0.46 -34.46 -13.74
C ILE A 249 1.98 -34.32 -13.90
N GLU A 250 2.52 -33.11 -13.64
CA GLU A 250 3.95 -32.81 -13.75
C GLU A 250 4.78 -33.71 -12.81
N GLN A 251 4.39 -33.80 -11.54
CA GLN A 251 5.02 -34.69 -10.56
C GLN A 251 4.90 -36.18 -10.93
N GLY A 252 3.72 -36.60 -11.44
CA GLY A 252 3.51 -37.95 -11.88
C GLY A 252 4.37 -38.34 -13.10
N ILE A 253 4.57 -37.41 -14.04
CA ILE A 253 5.46 -37.61 -15.19
C ILE A 253 6.93 -37.72 -14.71
N GLU A 254 7.38 -36.81 -13.82
CA GLU A 254 8.75 -36.81 -13.30
C GLU A 254 9.06 -38.12 -12.56
N GLN A 255 8.18 -38.54 -11.64
CA GLN A 255 8.30 -39.82 -10.93
C GLN A 255 8.25 -41.02 -11.88
N GLY A 256 7.36 -40.98 -12.89
CA GLY A 256 7.25 -42.06 -13.89
C GLY A 256 8.53 -42.19 -14.74
N ILE A 257 9.13 -41.08 -15.12
CA ILE A 257 10.42 -41.08 -15.86
C ILE A 257 11.55 -41.61 -14.97
N GLU A 258 11.65 -41.19 -13.73
CA GLU A 258 12.68 -41.62 -12.78
C GLU A 258 12.58 -43.13 -12.54
N GLN A 259 11.38 -43.63 -12.22
CA GLN A 259 11.13 -45.08 -12.05
C GLN A 259 11.37 -45.86 -13.32
N GLY A 260 11.00 -45.34 -14.48
CA GLY A 260 11.25 -45.98 -15.77
C GLY A 260 12.72 -46.10 -16.12
N ILE A 261 13.51 -45.07 -15.82
CA ILE A 261 14.98 -45.09 -15.98
C ILE A 261 15.60 -46.14 -15.05
N GLU A 262 15.23 -46.12 -13.76
CA GLU A 262 15.75 -47.06 -12.76
C GLU A 262 15.47 -48.50 -13.15
N GLN A 263 14.23 -48.83 -13.49
CA GLN A 263 13.82 -50.16 -13.97
C GLN A 263 14.53 -50.55 -15.27
N GLY A 264 14.70 -49.61 -16.19
CA GLY A 264 15.41 -49.83 -17.46
C GLY A 264 16.89 -50.13 -17.25
N ILE A 265 17.53 -49.45 -16.31
CA ILE A 265 18.93 -49.74 -15.94
C ILE A 265 19.06 -51.09 -15.29
N GLU A 266 18.19 -51.43 -14.34
CA GLU A 266 18.20 -52.74 -13.65
C GLU A 266 18.03 -53.88 -14.62
N GLN A 267 17.03 -53.84 -15.49
CA GLN A 267 16.80 -54.84 -16.54
C GLN A 267 17.97 -54.91 -17.54
N GLY A 268 18.55 -53.76 -17.90
CA GLY A 268 19.69 -53.70 -18.78
C GLY A 268 20.96 -54.37 -18.19
N VAL A 269 21.18 -54.17 -16.88
CA VAL A 269 22.28 -54.81 -16.15
C VAL A 269 22.06 -56.32 -16.06
N GLU A 270 20.84 -56.78 -15.71
CA GLU A 270 20.52 -58.21 -15.66
C GLU A 270 20.70 -58.90 -17.03
N LEU A 271 20.17 -58.32 -18.07
CA LEU A 271 20.35 -58.84 -19.44
C LEU A 271 21.82 -58.85 -19.87
N GLY A 272 22.56 -57.83 -19.55
CA GLY A 272 23.98 -57.72 -19.80
C GLY A 272 24.80 -58.83 -19.09
N GLN A 273 24.50 -59.11 -17.83
CA GLN A 273 25.12 -60.17 -17.04
C GLN A 273 24.81 -61.58 -17.63
N VAL A 274 23.55 -61.81 -18.00
CA VAL A 274 23.12 -63.07 -18.64
C VAL A 274 23.84 -63.26 -19.98
N LEU A 275 23.96 -62.20 -20.76
CA LEU A 275 24.65 -62.26 -22.06
C LEU A 275 26.13 -62.51 -21.91
N LEU A 276 26.75 -61.86 -20.95
CA LEU A 276 28.18 -62.04 -20.60
C LEU A 276 28.42 -63.48 -20.15
N TYR A 277 27.60 -64.02 -19.26
CA TYR A 277 27.70 -65.39 -18.78
C TYR A 277 27.53 -66.42 -19.91
N LYS A 278 26.56 -66.24 -20.80
CA LYS A 278 26.37 -67.11 -22.01
C LYS A 278 27.63 -67.00 -22.90
N THR A 279 28.21 -65.87 -23.06
CA THR A 279 29.41 -65.67 -23.91
C THR A 279 30.65 -66.33 -23.30
N MET A 280 30.85 -66.23 -21.98
CA MET A 280 31.90 -66.94 -21.24
C MET A 280 31.80 -68.46 -21.36
N LEU A 281 30.60 -69.01 -21.19
CA LEU A 281 30.33 -70.46 -21.39
C LEU A 281 30.65 -70.94 -22.80
N LYS A 282 30.28 -70.12 -23.82
CA LYS A 282 30.52 -70.44 -25.23
C LYS A 282 32.03 -70.40 -25.60
N ASN A 283 32.83 -69.60 -24.90
CA ASN A 283 34.26 -69.47 -25.11
C ASN A 283 35.09 -70.35 -24.20
N GLY A 284 34.49 -71.28 -23.44
CA GLY A 284 35.21 -72.25 -22.61
C GLY A 284 35.91 -71.63 -21.37
N MET A 285 35.49 -70.44 -20.93
CA MET A 285 35.95 -69.83 -19.70
C MET A 285 35.00 -70.25 -18.56
N SER A 286 35.54 -71.01 -17.61
CA SER A 286 34.82 -71.44 -16.39
C SER A 286 35.10 -70.46 -15.24
#